data_6dbc6f3cf5a135ec7446951e3e87f773
#
_entry.id   6dbc6f3cf5a135ec7446951e3e87f773
#
_cell.length_a   1.000
_cell.length_b   1.000
_cell.length_c   1.000
_cell.angle_alpha   90.00
_cell.angle_beta   90.00
_cell.angle_gamma   90.00
#
_symmetry.space_group_name_H-M   'P 1'
#
loop_
_entity.id
_entity.type
_entity.pdbx_description
1 polymer ?
#
loop_
_entity_poly.entity_id
_entity_poly.type
_entity_poly.pdbx_seq_one_letter_code
_entity_poly.pdbx_strand_id
1 'polypeptide(L)'
;MLDKNTLQEIQVDITSYCNSFCPGCSRNVDGGAVNDRLPLMHMDKKVWQEIARFVDNYPIKSIIFNGNYGDASNHPMIVEMLDMITKKDIEVLFHTNGGARDTIFWKNLAESLSTFKLGIVVFSIDGLVDTNHLHRRNVDWDALMNNVSSFINSGGKAKWRMILFEHNVHQIKQAKKMAMNLGFASFSLHRSYFKNYNIPKYKNFQAYEIIGVDENKVKKYNTKYRYETKEFSSSKIEKYKLESLCPWQEMARIQIDVDGTVWPCCYQQYRHDLHFDWQLFTDTPSNEPMLNAYKTYGRNFNVLTHSNLDSILDSKFFQNDLAKFWKKKTSNICIEHCLKRR
;
A
#
# COMPACT_ATOMS: atom_id res chain seq x y z
N MET A 1 11.38 -12.91 15.39
CA MET A 1 10.91 -13.94 14.44
C MET A 1 9.57 -13.49 13.86
N LEU A 2 9.32 -13.74 12.61
CA LEU A 2 7.99 -13.67 12.02
C LEU A 2 7.41 -15.07 12.09
N ASP A 3 6.67 -15.33 13.16
CA ASP A 3 6.07 -16.65 13.41
C ASP A 3 4.62 -16.64 12.87
N LYS A 4 4.27 -17.67 12.09
CA LYS A 4 2.91 -17.82 11.52
C LYS A 4 1.82 -17.81 12.57
N ASN A 5 2.09 -18.33 13.79
CA ASN A 5 1.12 -18.36 14.89
C ASN A 5 0.95 -17.00 15.60
N THR A 6 1.81 -16.04 15.33
CA THR A 6 1.75 -14.68 15.89
C THR A 6 1.57 -13.61 14.82
N LEU A 7 1.64 -13.99 13.54
CA LEU A 7 1.43 -13.08 12.42
C LEU A 7 0.00 -12.52 12.46
N GLN A 8 -0.13 -11.19 12.36
CA GLN A 8 -1.42 -10.51 12.50
C GLN A 8 -1.86 -9.77 11.25
N GLU A 9 -0.92 -9.36 10.41
CA GLU A 9 -1.23 -8.53 9.25
C GLU A 9 -0.52 -9.03 7.99
N ILE A 10 -1.26 -9.07 6.90
CA ILE A 10 -0.72 -9.31 5.55
C ILE A 10 -0.96 -8.06 4.71
N GLN A 11 0.11 -7.42 4.27
CA GLN A 11 0.04 -6.42 3.22
C GLN A 11 0.27 -7.12 1.88
N VAL A 12 -0.56 -6.83 0.88
CA VAL A 12 -0.51 -7.54 -0.39
C VAL A 12 -0.66 -6.60 -1.58
N ASP A 13 0.15 -6.82 -2.59
CA ASP A 13 0.03 -6.22 -3.92
C ASP A 13 -0.50 -7.27 -4.89
N ILE A 14 -1.74 -7.12 -5.33
CA ILE A 14 -2.41 -8.11 -6.18
C ILE A 14 -2.31 -7.81 -7.68
N THR A 15 -1.83 -6.62 -8.02
CA THR A 15 -1.65 -6.19 -9.42
C THR A 15 -0.59 -5.11 -9.52
N SER A 16 0.15 -5.12 -10.63
CA SER A 16 1.04 -4.02 -11.02
C SER A 16 0.39 -3.06 -12.04
N TYR A 17 -0.86 -3.29 -12.41
CA TYR A 17 -1.62 -2.35 -13.23
C TYR A 17 -2.18 -1.21 -12.41
N CYS A 18 -2.12 0.01 -12.97
CA CYS A 18 -2.72 1.22 -12.44
C CYS A 18 -3.12 2.14 -13.58
N ASN A 19 -4.24 2.83 -13.45
CA ASN A 19 -4.71 3.82 -14.41
C ASN A 19 -3.98 5.16 -14.28
N SER A 20 -3.27 5.41 -13.17
CA SER A 20 -2.62 6.69 -12.86
C SER A 20 -1.12 6.68 -13.16
N PHE A 21 -0.57 7.87 -13.49
CA PHE A 21 0.86 8.13 -13.73
C PHE A 21 1.42 9.09 -12.67
N CYS A 22 1.19 8.78 -11.39
CA CYS A 22 1.60 9.67 -10.30
C CYS A 22 3.11 9.95 -10.34
N PRO A 23 3.53 11.22 -10.29
CA PRO A 23 4.92 11.58 -10.08
C PRO A 23 5.48 10.95 -8.81
N GLY A 24 6.71 10.45 -8.90
CA GLY A 24 7.39 9.81 -7.78
C GLY A 24 6.84 8.45 -7.35
N CYS A 25 5.87 7.90 -8.07
CA CYS A 25 5.50 6.51 -7.93
C CYS A 25 6.55 5.61 -8.61
N SER A 26 7.06 4.63 -7.90
CA SER A 26 8.09 3.70 -8.40
C SER A 26 7.64 2.90 -9.63
N ARG A 27 6.32 2.80 -9.86
CA ARG A 27 5.74 2.21 -11.06
C ARG A 27 6.06 3.00 -12.33
N ASN A 28 6.24 4.29 -12.22
CA ASN A 28 6.36 5.20 -13.36
C ASN A 28 7.74 5.88 -13.37
N VAL A 29 8.26 6.10 -14.56
CA VAL A 29 9.44 6.96 -14.73
C VAL A 29 8.95 8.41 -14.75
N ASP A 30 9.31 9.17 -13.72
CA ASP A 30 9.06 10.62 -13.59
C ASP A 30 7.59 11.05 -13.82
N GLY A 31 6.63 10.24 -13.41
CA GLY A 31 5.21 10.52 -13.63
C GLY A 31 4.77 10.38 -15.09
N GLY A 32 5.50 9.59 -15.86
CA GLY A 32 5.26 9.31 -17.27
C GLY A 32 5.07 7.82 -17.55
N ALA A 33 5.91 7.27 -18.44
CA ALA A 33 5.84 5.88 -18.84
C ALA A 33 5.97 4.91 -17.65
N VAL A 34 5.39 3.75 -17.80
CA VAL A 34 5.61 2.66 -16.83
C VAL A 34 7.10 2.28 -16.88
N ASN A 35 7.68 2.01 -15.73
CA ASN A 35 9.03 1.49 -15.62
C ASN A 35 9.12 0.17 -16.38
N ASP A 36 9.99 0.10 -17.36
CA ASP A 36 10.17 -1.06 -18.26
C ASP A 36 10.67 -2.32 -17.52
N ARG A 37 11.27 -2.15 -16.34
CA ARG A 37 11.68 -3.24 -15.46
C ARG A 37 10.54 -3.82 -14.63
N LEU A 38 9.38 -3.16 -14.57
CA LEU A 38 8.23 -3.63 -13.83
C LEU A 38 7.37 -4.58 -14.68
N PRO A 39 7.29 -5.87 -14.36
CA PRO A 39 6.38 -6.78 -15.04
C PRO A 39 4.93 -6.35 -14.76
N LEU A 40 4.16 -6.13 -15.83
CA LEU A 40 2.73 -5.85 -15.73
C LEU A 40 1.97 -7.15 -15.64
N MET A 41 1.43 -7.43 -14.45
CA MET A 41 0.73 -8.68 -14.19
C MET A 41 -0.34 -8.52 -13.11
N HIS A 42 -1.23 -9.49 -13.04
CA HIS A 42 -2.15 -9.71 -11.94
C HIS A 42 -1.69 -10.91 -11.14
N MET A 43 -1.98 -10.93 -9.85
CA MET A 43 -1.73 -12.10 -9.00
C MET A 43 -2.54 -13.30 -9.51
N ASP A 44 -1.89 -14.44 -9.60
CA ASP A 44 -2.54 -15.69 -9.98
C ASP A 44 -3.58 -16.12 -8.93
N LYS A 45 -4.70 -16.65 -9.38
CA LYS A 45 -5.78 -17.11 -8.50
C LYS A 45 -5.30 -18.16 -7.48
N LYS A 46 -4.37 -19.06 -7.86
CA LYS A 46 -3.84 -20.07 -6.94
C LYS A 46 -2.99 -19.46 -5.84
N VAL A 47 -2.21 -18.42 -6.16
CA VAL A 47 -1.45 -17.65 -5.15
C VAL A 47 -2.41 -17.00 -4.16
N TRP A 48 -3.49 -16.39 -4.65
CA TRP A 48 -4.50 -15.80 -3.77
C TRP A 48 -5.22 -16.85 -2.91
N GLN A 49 -5.58 -18.00 -3.48
CA GLN A 49 -6.19 -19.10 -2.73
C GLN A 49 -5.33 -19.56 -1.55
N GLU A 50 -4.01 -19.58 -1.74
CA GLU A 50 -3.08 -19.92 -0.65
C GLU A 50 -3.07 -18.83 0.42
N ILE A 51 -3.09 -17.54 0.03
CA ILE A 51 -3.19 -16.42 0.99
C ILE A 51 -4.50 -16.51 1.77
N ALA A 52 -5.62 -16.71 1.09
CA ALA A 52 -6.94 -16.84 1.73
C ALA A 52 -6.98 -18.02 2.70
N ARG A 53 -6.48 -19.20 2.30
CA ARG A 53 -6.31 -20.37 3.17
C ARG A 53 -5.53 -20.01 4.43
N PHE A 54 -4.41 -19.30 4.27
CA PHE A 54 -3.58 -18.92 5.40
C PHE A 54 -4.33 -17.95 6.34
N VAL A 55 -5.04 -16.95 5.79
CA VAL A 55 -5.86 -16.02 6.58
C VAL A 55 -6.91 -16.75 7.39
N ASP A 56 -7.57 -17.74 6.79
CA ASP A 56 -8.64 -18.50 7.44
C ASP A 56 -8.12 -19.38 8.60
N ASN A 57 -6.89 -19.88 8.51
CA ASN A 57 -6.34 -20.85 9.47
C ASN A 57 -5.44 -20.23 10.56
N TYR A 58 -4.96 -18.99 10.38
CA TYR A 58 -4.00 -18.36 11.29
C TYR A 58 -4.60 -17.10 11.96
N PRO A 59 -3.96 -16.54 13.02
CA PRO A 59 -4.53 -15.43 13.80
C PRO A 59 -4.42 -14.07 13.08
N ILE A 60 -4.60 -14.06 11.76
CA ILE A 60 -4.60 -12.84 10.96
C ILE A 60 -5.78 -11.96 11.39
N LYS A 61 -5.50 -10.69 11.64
CA LYS A 61 -6.46 -9.65 12.03
C LYS A 61 -6.75 -8.65 10.93
N SER A 62 -5.81 -8.49 9.98
CA SER A 62 -6.02 -7.55 8.88
C SER A 62 -5.31 -7.95 7.59
N ILE A 63 -5.94 -7.56 6.48
CA ILE A 63 -5.36 -7.59 5.13
C ILE A 63 -5.32 -6.16 4.61
N ILE A 64 -4.18 -5.77 4.02
CA ILE A 64 -3.98 -4.43 3.49
C ILE A 64 -3.61 -4.52 2.01
N PHE A 65 -4.50 -4.07 1.14
CA PHE A 65 -4.21 -3.85 -0.27
C PHE A 65 -3.56 -2.46 -0.42
N ASN A 66 -2.24 -2.40 -0.48
CA ASN A 66 -1.51 -1.13 -0.41
C ASN A 66 -1.22 -0.52 -1.79
N GLY A 67 -0.98 -1.34 -2.80
CA GLY A 67 -0.71 -0.89 -4.16
C GLY A 67 0.64 -0.18 -4.30
N ASN A 68 1.74 -0.84 -3.93
CA ASN A 68 3.09 -0.28 -4.07
C ASN A 68 3.45 -0.01 -5.54
N TYR A 69 3.05 -0.91 -6.44
CA TYR A 69 3.31 -0.81 -7.89
C TYR A 69 2.05 -0.78 -8.75
N GLY A 70 0.88 -0.92 -8.16
CA GLY A 70 -0.39 -0.94 -8.85
C GLY A 70 -1.50 -0.30 -8.04
N ASP A 71 -2.72 -0.42 -8.52
CA ASP A 71 -3.91 -0.08 -7.75
C ASP A 71 -4.83 -1.29 -7.75
N ALA A 72 -5.15 -1.80 -6.59
CA ALA A 72 -5.87 -3.06 -6.41
C ALA A 72 -7.23 -3.09 -7.13
N SER A 73 -7.87 -1.92 -7.34
CA SER A 73 -9.11 -1.82 -8.13
C SER A 73 -8.95 -2.24 -9.59
N ASN A 74 -7.71 -2.26 -10.11
CA ASN A 74 -7.45 -2.73 -11.47
C ASN A 74 -7.38 -4.27 -11.59
N HIS A 75 -7.35 -5.01 -10.47
CA HIS A 75 -7.40 -6.47 -10.55
C HIS A 75 -8.80 -6.94 -11.00
N PRO A 76 -8.93 -7.76 -12.06
CA PRO A 76 -10.26 -8.13 -12.60
C PRO A 76 -11.14 -8.89 -11.62
N MET A 77 -10.54 -9.67 -10.72
CA MET A 77 -11.24 -10.60 -9.82
C MET A 77 -11.22 -10.15 -8.35
N ILE A 78 -10.95 -8.86 -8.04
CA ILE A 78 -10.75 -8.45 -6.64
C ILE A 78 -11.97 -8.72 -5.74
N VAL A 79 -13.19 -8.54 -6.22
CA VAL A 79 -14.40 -8.85 -5.45
C VAL A 79 -14.48 -10.34 -5.16
N GLU A 80 -14.29 -11.20 -6.18
CA GLU A 80 -14.24 -12.65 -6.00
C GLU A 80 -13.11 -13.08 -5.04
N MET A 81 -11.97 -12.41 -5.10
CA MET A 81 -10.84 -12.67 -4.21
C MET A 81 -11.20 -12.38 -2.75
N LEU A 82 -11.92 -11.31 -2.46
CA LEU A 82 -12.42 -11.01 -1.13
C LEU A 82 -13.42 -12.06 -0.63
N ASP A 83 -14.27 -12.55 -1.53
CA ASP A 83 -15.28 -13.56 -1.20
C ASP A 83 -14.67 -14.94 -0.90
N MET A 84 -13.46 -15.24 -1.42
CA MET A 84 -12.72 -16.46 -1.09
C MET A 84 -12.24 -16.51 0.37
N ILE A 85 -12.13 -15.38 1.07
CA ILE A 85 -11.79 -15.35 2.49
C ILE A 85 -13.03 -15.70 3.29
N THR A 86 -13.02 -16.81 4.02
CA THR A 86 -14.17 -17.26 4.83
C THR A 86 -14.18 -16.61 6.21
N LYS A 87 -13.00 -16.29 6.76
CA LYS A 87 -12.85 -15.58 8.03
C LYS A 87 -13.25 -14.12 7.90
N LYS A 88 -14.43 -13.79 8.42
CA LYS A 88 -14.96 -12.41 8.33
C LYS A 88 -14.64 -11.53 9.55
N ASP A 89 -14.09 -12.09 10.63
CA ASP A 89 -13.66 -11.35 11.84
C ASP A 89 -12.27 -10.70 11.67
N ILE A 90 -12.03 -10.11 10.51
CA ILE A 90 -10.80 -9.39 10.17
C ILE A 90 -11.10 -8.00 9.62
N GLU A 91 -10.09 -7.14 9.61
CA GLU A 91 -10.13 -5.83 8.96
C GLU A 91 -9.54 -5.90 7.56
N VAL A 92 -10.19 -5.25 6.60
CA VAL A 92 -9.71 -5.13 5.22
C VAL A 92 -9.50 -3.65 4.90
N LEU A 93 -8.26 -3.26 4.61
CA LEU A 93 -7.90 -1.91 4.17
C LEU A 93 -7.56 -1.96 2.68
N PHE A 94 -8.25 -1.13 1.91
CA PHE A 94 -8.10 -1.07 0.46
C PHE A 94 -7.68 0.34 0.03
N HIS A 95 -6.41 0.51 -0.36
CA HIS A 95 -5.88 1.79 -0.83
C HIS A 95 -6.04 1.91 -2.35
N THR A 96 -6.56 3.05 -2.81
CA THR A 96 -6.82 3.28 -4.23
C THR A 96 -6.76 4.77 -4.59
N ASN A 97 -6.53 5.07 -5.87
CA ASN A 97 -6.77 6.39 -6.42
C ASN A 97 -8.25 6.65 -6.78
N GLY A 98 -9.09 5.60 -6.80
CA GLY A 98 -10.53 5.66 -7.05
C GLY A 98 -10.95 5.93 -8.50
N GLY A 99 -10.03 6.21 -9.40
CA GLY A 99 -10.33 6.62 -10.77
C GLY A 99 -10.47 5.47 -11.78
N ALA A 100 -10.33 4.22 -11.34
CA ALA A 100 -10.54 3.05 -12.18
C ALA A 100 -11.93 2.45 -11.97
N ARG A 101 -12.39 1.64 -12.94
CA ARG A 101 -13.66 0.94 -12.92
C ARG A 101 -14.89 1.87 -12.97
N ASP A 102 -16.04 1.26 -13.05
CA ASP A 102 -17.35 1.93 -13.06
C ASP A 102 -18.04 1.92 -11.69
N THR A 103 -19.16 2.59 -11.59
CA THR A 103 -19.94 2.69 -10.36
C THR A 103 -20.53 1.36 -9.90
N ILE A 104 -20.77 0.40 -10.80
CA ILE A 104 -21.27 -0.94 -10.48
C ILE A 104 -20.20 -1.72 -9.72
N PHE A 105 -18.94 -1.66 -10.18
CA PHE A 105 -17.81 -2.27 -9.47
C PHE A 105 -17.70 -1.73 -8.04
N TRP A 106 -17.78 -0.40 -7.85
CA TRP A 106 -17.64 0.21 -6.54
C TRP A 106 -18.78 -0.13 -5.58
N LYS A 107 -19.99 -0.30 -6.11
CA LYS A 107 -21.13 -0.84 -5.35
C LYS A 107 -20.83 -2.27 -4.88
N ASN A 108 -20.45 -3.16 -5.79
CA ASN A 108 -20.15 -4.56 -5.46
C ASN A 108 -18.99 -4.68 -4.47
N LEU A 109 -17.96 -3.83 -4.60
CA LEU A 109 -16.86 -3.77 -3.65
C LEU A 109 -17.33 -3.34 -2.25
N ALA A 110 -18.24 -2.37 -2.16
CA ALA A 110 -18.82 -1.95 -0.87
C ALA A 110 -19.60 -3.10 -0.20
N GLU A 111 -20.40 -3.82 -0.96
CA GLU A 111 -21.17 -4.97 -0.51
C GLU A 111 -20.24 -6.09 0.01
N SER A 112 -19.21 -6.47 -0.76
CA SER A 112 -18.23 -7.48 -0.34
C SER A 112 -17.45 -7.06 0.90
N LEU A 113 -16.96 -5.81 0.96
CA LEU A 113 -16.25 -5.29 2.13
C LEU A 113 -17.11 -5.19 3.39
N SER A 114 -18.42 -5.00 3.25
CA SER A 114 -19.35 -4.94 4.38
C SER A 114 -19.49 -6.27 5.15
N THR A 115 -19.10 -7.39 4.54
CA THR A 115 -19.12 -8.71 5.18
C THR A 115 -18.02 -8.91 6.22
N PHE A 116 -16.95 -8.12 6.17
CA PHE A 116 -15.86 -8.18 7.12
C PHE A 116 -16.14 -7.35 8.37
N LYS A 117 -15.48 -7.67 9.47
CA LYS A 117 -15.55 -6.89 10.72
C LYS A 117 -15.37 -5.39 10.46
N LEU A 118 -14.44 -5.04 9.59
CA LEU A 118 -14.21 -3.66 9.16
C LEU A 118 -13.59 -3.64 7.75
N GLY A 119 -14.40 -3.34 6.75
CA GLY A 119 -13.94 -3.09 5.39
C GLY A 119 -13.83 -1.58 5.11
N ILE A 120 -12.64 -1.10 4.75
CA ILE A 120 -12.37 0.32 4.54
C ILE A 120 -11.70 0.53 3.19
N VAL A 121 -12.23 1.48 2.41
CA VAL A 121 -11.51 2.02 1.25
C VAL A 121 -10.87 3.36 1.61
N VAL A 122 -9.56 3.45 1.39
CA VAL A 122 -8.78 4.69 1.54
C VAL A 122 -8.58 5.29 0.16
N PHE A 123 -9.37 6.30 -0.16
CA PHE A 123 -9.25 7.06 -1.39
C PHE A 123 -8.13 8.08 -1.28
N SER A 124 -7.13 7.95 -2.14
CA SER A 124 -6.00 8.86 -2.25
C SER A 124 -6.33 9.99 -3.23
N ILE A 125 -6.88 11.08 -2.71
CA ILE A 125 -7.33 12.25 -3.48
C ILE A 125 -6.50 13.45 -3.03
N ASP A 126 -5.68 14.02 -3.93
CA ASP A 126 -4.63 14.98 -3.58
C ASP A 126 -4.94 16.40 -4.05
N GLY A 127 -6.17 16.82 -3.87
CA GLY A 127 -6.68 18.15 -4.21
C GLY A 127 -8.15 18.12 -4.63
N LEU A 128 -8.60 19.16 -5.30
CA LEU A 128 -9.92 19.26 -5.92
C LEU A 128 -9.82 19.12 -7.45
N VAL A 129 -10.89 19.43 -8.17
CA VAL A 129 -10.98 19.25 -9.63
C VAL A 129 -9.82 19.89 -10.41
N ASP A 130 -9.33 21.03 -9.94
CA ASP A 130 -8.28 21.83 -10.57
C ASP A 130 -6.86 21.46 -10.18
N THR A 131 -6.67 20.61 -9.15
CA THR A 131 -5.32 20.28 -8.65
C THR A 131 -5.05 18.78 -8.48
N ASN A 132 -6.08 17.94 -8.31
CA ASN A 132 -5.88 16.50 -8.11
C ASN A 132 -5.06 15.87 -9.25
N HIS A 133 -5.31 16.27 -10.48
CA HIS A 133 -4.63 15.78 -11.68
C HIS A 133 -3.12 16.12 -11.73
N LEU A 134 -2.67 17.08 -10.95
CA LEU A 134 -1.24 17.44 -10.90
C LEU A 134 -0.42 16.32 -10.25
N HIS A 135 -0.95 15.64 -9.24
CA HIS A 135 -0.31 14.47 -8.66
C HIS A 135 -0.93 13.15 -9.14
N ARG A 136 -2.26 13.06 -9.19
CA ARG A 136 -2.98 11.88 -9.67
C ARG A 136 -3.19 11.96 -11.18
N ARG A 137 -2.09 12.03 -11.95
CA ARG A 137 -2.14 12.11 -13.42
C ARG A 137 -2.98 10.99 -13.99
N ASN A 138 -3.82 11.31 -14.98
CA ASN A 138 -4.71 10.38 -15.66
C ASN A 138 -5.86 9.82 -14.79
N VAL A 139 -6.16 10.45 -13.66
CA VAL A 139 -7.39 10.19 -12.90
C VAL A 139 -8.42 11.24 -13.30
N ASP A 140 -9.50 10.80 -13.94
CA ASP A 140 -10.64 11.65 -14.27
C ASP A 140 -11.39 12.00 -12.98
N TRP A 141 -11.67 13.29 -12.78
CA TRP A 141 -12.28 13.80 -11.57
C TRP A 141 -13.73 13.38 -11.42
N ASP A 142 -14.51 13.43 -12.50
CA ASP A 142 -15.94 13.12 -12.44
C ASP A 142 -16.14 11.61 -12.24
N ALA A 143 -15.36 10.77 -12.92
CA ALA A 143 -15.35 9.34 -12.70
C ALA A 143 -14.97 9.01 -11.25
N LEU A 144 -13.92 9.65 -10.71
CA LEU A 144 -13.51 9.47 -9.30
C LEU A 144 -14.64 9.81 -8.33
N MET A 145 -15.30 10.97 -8.50
CA MET A 145 -16.37 11.41 -7.61
C MET A 145 -17.63 10.53 -7.71
N ASN A 146 -17.97 10.07 -8.91
CA ASN A 146 -19.05 9.12 -9.13
C ASN A 146 -18.77 7.77 -8.45
N ASN A 147 -17.54 7.27 -8.55
CA ASN A 147 -17.10 6.04 -7.92
C ASN A 147 -17.13 6.14 -6.39
N VAL A 148 -16.59 7.23 -5.83
CA VAL A 148 -16.65 7.53 -4.38
C VAL A 148 -18.10 7.56 -3.89
N SER A 149 -18.98 8.28 -4.61
CA SER A 149 -20.39 8.40 -4.25
C SER A 149 -21.10 7.05 -4.31
N SER A 150 -20.85 6.26 -5.35
CA SER A 150 -21.42 4.91 -5.49
C SER A 150 -20.99 4.01 -4.33
N PHE A 151 -19.70 4.00 -3.98
CA PHE A 151 -19.17 3.21 -2.88
C PHE A 151 -19.81 3.59 -1.53
N ILE A 152 -19.85 4.89 -1.21
CA ILE A 152 -20.37 5.38 0.07
C ILE A 152 -21.90 5.17 0.15
N ASN A 153 -22.65 5.48 -0.91
CA ASN A 153 -24.10 5.31 -0.95
C ASN A 153 -24.53 3.84 -0.86
N SER A 154 -23.64 2.91 -1.20
CA SER A 154 -23.84 1.47 -1.04
C SER A 154 -23.39 0.95 0.36
N GLY A 155 -23.18 1.85 1.32
CA GLY A 155 -22.81 1.51 2.70
C GLY A 155 -21.31 1.30 2.93
N GLY A 156 -20.48 1.56 1.93
CA GLY A 156 -19.02 1.42 2.03
C GLY A 156 -18.40 2.46 2.97
N LYS A 157 -17.47 2.04 3.82
CA LYS A 157 -16.74 2.92 4.73
C LYS A 157 -15.52 3.51 4.04
N ALA A 158 -15.52 4.81 3.76
CA ALA A 158 -14.48 5.52 3.02
C ALA A 158 -13.64 6.44 3.90
N LYS A 159 -12.34 6.48 3.64
CA LYS A 159 -11.40 7.49 4.16
C LYS A 159 -10.86 8.33 3.01
N TRP A 160 -10.80 9.64 3.18
CA TRP A 160 -10.09 10.53 2.26
C TRP A 160 -8.69 10.79 2.81
N ARG A 161 -7.67 10.38 2.07
CA ARG A 161 -6.26 10.65 2.35
C ARG A 161 -5.73 11.62 1.32
N MET A 162 -5.24 12.77 1.76
CA MET A 162 -4.71 13.82 0.89
C MET A 162 -3.22 14.05 1.17
N ILE A 163 -2.38 13.88 0.16
CA ILE A 163 -0.97 14.27 0.22
C ILE A 163 -0.89 15.77 -0.06
N LEU A 164 -0.14 16.49 0.80
CA LEU A 164 -0.01 17.94 0.69
C LEU A 164 1.18 18.33 -0.17
N PHE A 165 0.89 19.18 -1.12
CA PHE A 165 1.82 19.92 -1.97
C PHE A 165 1.48 21.41 -1.90
N GLU A 166 2.42 22.30 -2.22
CA GLU A 166 2.16 23.75 -2.18
C GLU A 166 1.00 24.15 -3.11
N HIS A 167 0.78 23.43 -4.22
CA HIS A 167 -0.32 23.69 -5.15
C HIS A 167 -1.71 23.34 -4.62
N ASN A 168 -1.84 22.54 -3.53
CA ASN A 168 -3.15 22.11 -3.01
C ASN A 168 -3.42 22.52 -1.55
N VAL A 169 -2.46 23.14 -0.87
CA VAL A 169 -2.59 23.58 0.54
C VAL A 169 -3.80 24.50 0.74
N HIS A 170 -4.07 25.40 -0.20
CA HIS A 170 -5.18 26.37 -0.12
C HIS A 170 -6.55 25.66 -0.16
N GLN A 171 -6.64 24.45 -0.64
CA GLN A 171 -7.88 23.69 -0.80
C GLN A 171 -8.26 22.85 0.42
N ILE A 172 -7.40 22.72 1.44
CA ILE A 172 -7.61 21.81 2.58
C ILE A 172 -8.99 22.00 3.24
N LYS A 173 -9.40 23.25 3.49
CA LYS A 173 -10.70 23.55 4.11
C LYS A 173 -11.87 23.10 3.26
N GLN A 174 -11.79 23.33 1.95
CA GLN A 174 -12.83 22.96 1.00
C GLN A 174 -12.87 21.43 0.80
N ALA A 175 -11.71 20.77 0.65
CA ALA A 175 -11.61 19.33 0.55
C ALA A 175 -12.20 18.62 1.79
N LYS A 176 -11.89 19.12 3.00
CA LYS A 176 -12.51 18.63 4.23
C LYS A 176 -14.03 18.76 4.22
N LYS A 177 -14.55 19.94 3.84
CA LYS A 177 -16.00 20.16 3.76
C LYS A 177 -16.64 19.22 2.74
N MET A 178 -16.01 19.04 1.59
CA MET A 178 -16.47 18.10 0.56
C MET A 178 -16.48 16.65 1.06
N ALA A 179 -15.40 16.22 1.74
CA ALA A 179 -15.33 14.89 2.33
C ALA A 179 -16.46 14.64 3.34
N MET A 180 -16.76 15.60 4.20
CA MET A 180 -17.89 15.51 5.16
C MET A 180 -19.23 15.41 4.44
N ASN A 181 -19.46 16.24 3.41
CA ASN A 181 -20.71 16.26 2.65
C ASN A 181 -20.94 14.96 1.86
N LEU A 182 -19.87 14.34 1.35
CA LEU A 182 -19.91 13.05 0.66
C LEU A 182 -20.05 11.84 1.59
N GLY A 183 -19.95 12.04 2.91
CA GLY A 183 -20.08 10.96 3.87
C GLY A 183 -18.79 10.16 4.13
N PHE A 184 -17.62 10.71 3.83
CA PHE A 184 -16.38 10.07 4.25
C PHE A 184 -16.32 9.96 5.78
N ALA A 185 -15.95 8.79 6.27
CA ALA A 185 -15.80 8.55 7.70
C ALA A 185 -14.52 9.20 8.30
N SER A 186 -13.54 9.53 7.47
CA SER A 186 -12.30 10.17 7.91
C SER A 186 -11.67 11.02 6.80
N PHE A 187 -11.01 12.09 7.21
CA PHE A 187 -10.18 12.95 6.37
C PHE A 187 -8.83 13.17 7.04
N SER A 188 -7.74 12.91 6.33
CA SER A 188 -6.40 13.05 6.87
C SER A 188 -5.42 13.60 5.83
N LEU A 189 -4.42 14.34 6.32
CA LEU A 189 -3.40 14.99 5.52
C LEU A 189 -2.07 14.27 5.71
N HIS A 190 -1.36 14.05 4.62
CA HIS A 190 -0.10 13.34 4.61
C HIS A 190 0.99 14.17 3.94
N ARG A 191 2.24 13.98 4.35
CA ARG A 191 3.38 14.60 3.68
C ARG A 191 3.68 13.89 2.38
N SER A 192 4.22 14.64 1.42
CA SER A 192 4.94 14.07 0.28
C SER A 192 6.28 13.48 0.72
N TYR A 193 6.70 12.39 0.09
CA TYR A 193 8.07 11.88 0.23
C TYR A 193 9.09 12.76 -0.48
N PHE A 194 8.66 13.56 -1.46
CA PHE A 194 9.51 14.46 -2.22
C PHE A 194 9.45 15.86 -1.62
N LYS A 195 10.61 16.54 -1.59
CA LYS A 195 10.64 17.96 -1.29
C LYS A 195 10.26 18.76 -2.53
N ASN A 196 11.04 18.64 -3.59
CA ASN A 196 10.80 19.27 -4.89
C ASN A 196 11.04 18.24 -5.99
N TYR A 197 10.21 18.25 -7.00
CA TYR A 197 10.32 17.30 -8.09
C TYR A 197 9.89 17.94 -9.41
N ASN A 198 10.80 17.98 -10.39
CA ASN A 198 10.52 18.43 -11.75
C ASN A 198 9.89 17.29 -12.53
N ILE A 199 8.66 17.50 -12.99
CA ILE A 199 7.89 16.53 -13.73
C ILE A 199 8.00 16.84 -15.21
N PRO A 200 8.54 15.95 -16.05
CA PRO A 200 8.64 16.17 -17.47
C PRO A 200 7.29 16.13 -18.16
N LYS A 201 7.25 16.69 -19.37
CA LYS A 201 6.09 16.53 -20.26
C LYS A 201 5.89 15.05 -20.59
N TYR A 202 4.63 14.59 -20.52
CA TYR A 202 4.27 13.24 -20.91
C TYR A 202 2.86 13.21 -21.51
N LYS A 203 2.71 12.73 -22.74
CA LYS A 203 1.44 12.73 -23.47
C LYS A 203 0.83 14.15 -23.48
N ASN A 204 -0.39 14.30 -22.98
CA ASN A 204 -1.12 15.57 -22.89
C ASN A 204 -0.77 16.40 -21.63
N PHE A 205 0.04 15.84 -20.71
CA PHE A 205 0.46 16.53 -19.49
C PHE A 205 1.68 17.39 -19.76
N GLN A 206 1.59 18.69 -19.46
CA GLN A 206 2.72 19.61 -19.57
C GLN A 206 3.78 19.31 -18.49
N ALA A 207 4.99 19.82 -18.70
CA ALA A 207 6.03 19.81 -17.66
C ALA A 207 5.67 20.83 -16.56
N TYR A 208 5.92 20.47 -15.29
CA TYR A 208 5.71 21.35 -14.14
C TYR A 208 6.53 20.88 -12.95
N GLU A 209 6.62 21.71 -11.91
CA GLU A 209 7.25 21.38 -10.65
C GLU A 209 6.21 21.04 -9.58
N ILE A 210 6.44 19.96 -8.82
CA ILE A 210 5.71 19.66 -7.59
C ILE A 210 6.59 19.96 -6.39
N ILE A 211 6.06 20.76 -5.46
CA ILE A 211 6.73 21.12 -4.21
C ILE A 211 5.97 20.51 -3.04
N GLY A 212 6.64 19.62 -2.30
CA GLY A 212 6.09 18.98 -1.10
C GLY A 212 6.06 19.94 0.09
N VAL A 213 5.00 19.87 0.88
CA VAL A 213 4.84 20.67 2.11
C VAL A 213 5.70 20.09 3.23
N ASP A 214 6.33 20.99 4.01
CA ASP A 214 7.12 20.62 5.18
C ASP A 214 6.33 19.82 6.22
N GLU A 215 6.99 18.84 6.86
CA GLU A 215 6.35 17.91 7.78
C GLU A 215 5.68 18.61 8.99
N ASN A 216 6.28 19.67 9.51
CA ASN A 216 5.72 20.40 10.65
C ASN A 216 4.46 21.16 10.25
N LYS A 217 4.44 21.72 9.04
CA LYS A 217 3.22 22.31 8.46
C LYS A 217 2.12 21.25 8.31
N VAL A 218 2.45 20.05 7.81
CA VAL A 218 1.49 18.96 7.68
C VAL A 218 0.94 18.53 9.04
N LYS A 219 1.78 18.39 10.07
CA LYS A 219 1.33 18.11 11.44
C LYS A 219 0.38 19.18 11.97
N LYS A 220 0.72 20.47 11.77
CA LYS A 220 -0.14 21.59 12.16
C LYS A 220 -1.49 21.57 11.43
N TYR A 221 -1.50 21.29 10.14
CA TYR A 221 -2.75 21.17 9.37
C TYR A 221 -3.58 19.96 9.82
N ASN A 222 -2.98 18.80 10.10
CA ASN A 222 -3.71 17.66 10.63
C ASN A 222 -4.38 17.98 11.98
N THR A 223 -3.70 18.65 12.91
CA THR A 223 -4.29 19.05 14.17
C THR A 223 -5.57 19.89 13.97
N LYS A 224 -5.59 20.72 12.91
CA LYS A 224 -6.73 21.62 12.62
C LYS A 224 -7.83 20.99 11.77
N TYR A 225 -7.49 20.14 10.82
CA TYR A 225 -8.41 19.72 9.76
C TYR A 225 -8.73 18.24 9.73
N ARG A 226 -7.90 17.37 10.34
CA ARG A 226 -8.23 15.93 10.44
C ARG A 226 -9.54 15.75 11.19
N TYR A 227 -10.35 14.79 10.72
CA TYR A 227 -11.49 14.28 11.48
C TYR A 227 -11.63 12.78 11.29
N GLU A 228 -12.29 12.14 12.26
CA GLU A 228 -12.74 10.76 12.21
C GLU A 228 -14.13 10.70 12.87
N THR A 229 -15.05 9.94 12.29
CA THR A 229 -16.34 9.68 12.90
C THR A 229 -16.19 8.80 14.13
N LYS A 230 -17.19 8.79 15.05
CA LYS A 230 -17.12 8.00 16.28
C LYS A 230 -16.94 6.50 16.01
N GLU A 231 -17.57 5.96 14.97
CA GLU A 231 -17.44 4.57 14.55
C GLU A 231 -16.01 4.18 14.19
N PHE A 232 -15.24 5.13 13.66
CA PHE A 232 -13.86 4.95 13.28
C PHE A 232 -12.85 5.13 14.42
N SER A 233 -13.17 5.98 15.39
CA SER A 233 -12.29 6.22 16.55
C SER A 233 -12.24 5.04 17.50
N SER A 234 -13.22 4.13 17.43
CA SER A 234 -13.25 2.88 18.20
C SER A 234 -12.46 1.74 17.56
N SER A 235 -12.12 1.84 16.27
CA SER A 235 -11.13 0.94 15.66
C SER A 235 -9.76 1.33 16.24
N LYS A 236 -9.40 0.70 17.34
CA LYS A 236 -8.04 0.74 17.87
C LYS A 236 -7.12 0.02 16.87
N ILE A 237 -6.66 0.74 15.87
CA ILE A 237 -5.28 0.54 15.46
C ILE A 237 -4.52 0.98 16.72
N GLU A 238 -4.21 0.00 17.58
CA GLU A 238 -3.43 0.26 18.77
C GLU A 238 -2.23 1.10 18.32
N LYS A 239 -2.07 2.27 18.94
CA LYS A 239 -0.82 3.02 18.81
C LYS A 239 0.23 2.11 19.41
N TYR A 240 0.84 1.30 18.53
CA TYR A 240 1.98 0.50 18.93
C TYR A 240 3.01 1.46 19.51
N LYS A 241 3.29 1.34 20.80
CA LYS A 241 4.50 1.92 21.38
C LYS A 241 5.64 1.16 20.72
N LEU A 242 6.31 1.81 19.79
CA LEU A 242 7.42 1.23 19.05
C LEU A 242 8.58 1.00 20.03
N GLU A 243 8.63 -0.15 20.66
CA GLU A 243 9.72 -0.58 21.54
C GLU A 243 10.84 -1.25 20.74
N SER A 244 10.49 -1.87 19.60
CA SER A 244 11.46 -2.47 18.69
C SER A 244 11.94 -1.51 17.62
N LEU A 245 13.01 -1.90 16.93
CA LEU A 245 13.59 -1.12 15.85
C LEU A 245 12.89 -1.32 14.51
N CYS A 246 12.05 -2.35 14.42
CA CYS A 246 11.34 -2.70 13.19
C CYS A 246 9.82 -2.62 13.38
N PRO A 247 9.15 -1.60 12.82
CA PRO A 247 7.69 -1.49 12.89
C PRO A 247 6.95 -2.72 12.33
N TRP A 248 7.50 -3.37 11.31
CA TRP A 248 6.89 -4.55 10.72
C TRP A 248 6.94 -5.77 11.63
N GLN A 249 8.03 -5.92 12.37
CA GLN A 249 8.16 -6.97 13.38
C GLN A 249 7.17 -6.75 14.54
N GLU A 250 7.02 -5.51 15.00
CA GLU A 250 6.07 -5.17 16.08
C GLU A 250 4.62 -5.40 15.69
N MET A 251 4.27 -5.01 14.46
CA MET A 251 2.93 -5.22 13.91
C MET A 251 2.70 -6.68 13.50
N ALA A 252 3.70 -7.56 13.64
CA ALA A 252 3.64 -8.93 13.14
C ALA A 252 3.09 -8.99 11.70
N ARG A 253 3.73 -8.23 10.78
CA ARG A 253 3.28 -8.00 9.41
C ARG A 253 4.27 -8.56 8.40
N ILE A 254 3.76 -9.09 7.30
CA ILE A 254 4.52 -9.42 6.09
C ILE A 254 3.96 -8.68 4.87
N GLN A 255 4.77 -8.61 3.81
CA GLN A 255 4.37 -8.16 2.49
C GLN A 255 4.36 -9.35 1.53
N ILE A 256 3.33 -9.45 0.70
CA ILE A 256 3.28 -10.39 -0.42
C ILE A 256 3.09 -9.59 -1.70
N ASP A 257 3.93 -9.86 -2.68
CA ASP A 257 3.92 -9.17 -3.96
C ASP A 257 3.06 -9.88 -5.00
N VAL A 258 2.82 -9.21 -6.11
CA VAL A 258 1.95 -9.64 -7.21
C VAL A 258 2.33 -11.01 -7.80
N ASP A 259 3.61 -11.36 -7.79
CA ASP A 259 4.14 -12.66 -8.24
C ASP A 259 4.12 -13.76 -7.15
N GLY A 260 3.60 -13.44 -5.96
CA GLY A 260 3.59 -14.33 -4.81
C GLY A 260 4.87 -14.33 -3.99
N THR A 261 5.81 -13.42 -4.24
CA THR A 261 7.02 -13.29 -3.42
C THR A 261 6.68 -12.74 -2.04
N VAL A 262 7.14 -13.43 -0.99
CA VAL A 262 6.91 -13.07 0.42
C VAL A 262 8.10 -12.28 0.95
N TRP A 263 7.86 -11.08 1.43
CA TRP A 263 8.87 -10.15 1.94
C TRP A 263 8.69 -9.87 3.43
N PRO A 264 9.77 -9.67 4.18
CA PRO A 264 9.66 -9.28 5.60
C PRO A 264 9.08 -7.87 5.80
N CYS A 265 9.11 -7.01 4.77
CA CYS A 265 8.46 -5.69 4.76
C CYS A 265 8.46 -5.08 3.35
N CYS A 266 7.60 -4.07 3.12
CA CYS A 266 7.52 -3.38 1.84
C CYS A 266 8.82 -2.64 1.46
N TYR A 267 9.62 -2.18 2.41
CA TYR A 267 10.88 -1.51 2.11
C TYR A 267 11.94 -2.46 1.56
N GLN A 268 11.92 -3.74 1.92
CA GLN A 268 12.78 -4.76 1.32
C GLN A 268 12.35 -5.08 -0.11
N GLN A 269 11.07 -4.95 -0.42
CA GLN A 269 10.52 -5.04 -1.77
C GLN A 269 10.92 -3.83 -2.65
N TYR A 270 10.99 -2.63 -2.07
CA TYR A 270 11.18 -1.35 -2.79
C TYR A 270 12.53 -1.19 -3.50
N ARG A 271 13.49 -2.07 -3.28
CA ARG A 271 14.67 -2.10 -4.12
C ARG A 271 14.32 -2.79 -5.43
N HIS A 272 13.99 -1.99 -6.43
CA HIS A 272 13.79 -2.41 -7.83
C HIS A 272 14.82 -3.41 -8.29
N ASP A 273 16.06 -3.16 -7.92
CA ASP A 273 17.22 -3.96 -8.25
C ASP A 273 17.13 -5.38 -7.68
N LEU A 274 16.63 -5.55 -6.46
CA LEU A 274 16.47 -6.87 -5.84
C LEU A 274 15.28 -7.64 -6.40
N HIS A 275 14.23 -6.94 -6.81
CA HIS A 275 13.01 -7.58 -7.32
C HIS A 275 13.16 -8.01 -8.77
N PHE A 276 13.73 -7.17 -9.63
CA PHE A 276 13.79 -7.39 -11.07
C PHE A 276 15.16 -7.86 -11.59
N ASP A 277 16.25 -7.46 -10.93
CA ASP A 277 17.62 -7.74 -11.34
C ASP A 277 18.49 -8.15 -10.15
N TRP A 278 17.98 -8.97 -9.24
CA TRP A 278 18.75 -9.42 -8.07
C TRP A 278 20.09 -10.07 -8.44
N GLN A 279 20.20 -10.67 -9.63
CA GLN A 279 21.43 -11.28 -10.13
C GLN A 279 22.58 -10.27 -10.29
N LEU A 280 22.27 -9.00 -10.60
CA LEU A 280 23.28 -7.95 -10.71
C LEU A 280 23.98 -7.63 -9.37
N PHE A 281 23.40 -8.08 -8.25
CA PHE A 281 23.93 -7.83 -6.91
C PHE A 281 24.57 -9.06 -6.27
N THR A 282 24.65 -10.20 -6.99
CA THR A 282 25.21 -11.45 -6.44
C THR A 282 26.68 -11.30 -6.05
N ASP A 283 27.45 -10.47 -6.76
CA ASP A 283 28.89 -10.31 -6.55
C ASP A 283 29.22 -9.15 -5.59
N THR A 284 28.23 -8.35 -5.20
CA THR A 284 28.45 -7.22 -4.30
C THR A 284 28.27 -7.66 -2.85
N PRO A 285 29.22 -7.40 -1.94
CA PRO A 285 29.00 -7.56 -0.52
C PRO A 285 27.83 -6.70 -0.07
N SER A 286 26.81 -7.28 0.55
CA SER A 286 25.62 -6.57 0.96
C SER A 286 25.23 -6.91 2.38
N ASN A 287 24.83 -5.87 3.12
CA ASN A 287 24.21 -6.00 4.43
C ASN A 287 22.68 -6.19 4.33
N GLU A 288 22.15 -6.39 3.12
CA GLU A 288 20.72 -6.57 2.94
C GLU A 288 20.31 -8.01 3.14
N PRO A 289 19.33 -8.28 4.03
CA PRO A 289 18.95 -9.63 4.40
C PRO A 289 18.42 -10.44 3.22
N MET A 290 17.60 -9.84 2.34
CA MET A 290 17.03 -10.55 1.21
C MET A 290 18.06 -10.93 0.16
N LEU A 291 19.04 -10.06 -0.12
CA LEU A 291 20.11 -10.38 -1.07
C LEU A 291 20.94 -11.56 -0.58
N ASN A 292 21.29 -11.58 0.70
CA ASN A 292 22.01 -12.70 1.30
C ASN A 292 21.17 -13.99 1.29
N ALA A 293 19.86 -13.87 1.48
CA ALA A 293 18.95 -15.00 1.41
C ALA A 293 18.91 -15.59 -0.03
N TYR A 294 18.81 -14.77 -1.05
CA TYR A 294 18.84 -15.24 -2.45
C TYR A 294 20.16 -15.93 -2.82
N LYS A 295 21.28 -15.42 -2.34
CA LYS A 295 22.58 -16.09 -2.50
C LYS A 295 22.64 -17.46 -1.81
N THR A 296 21.98 -17.60 -0.67
CA THR A 296 22.06 -18.81 0.16
C THR A 296 21.01 -19.85 -0.23
N TYR A 297 19.77 -19.44 -0.53
CA TYR A 297 18.60 -20.30 -0.68
C TYR A 297 18.05 -20.34 -2.10
N GLY A 298 18.58 -19.50 -3.01
CA GLY A 298 18.06 -19.32 -4.37
C GLY A 298 16.85 -18.39 -4.45
N ARG A 299 16.46 -18.01 -5.68
CA ARG A 299 15.42 -16.99 -5.92
C ARG A 299 14.02 -17.40 -5.48
N ASN A 300 13.73 -18.69 -5.52
CA ASN A 300 12.37 -19.20 -5.32
C ASN A 300 12.06 -19.60 -3.87
N PHE A 301 12.98 -19.38 -2.92
CA PHE A 301 12.82 -19.86 -1.54
C PHE A 301 11.63 -19.22 -0.82
N ASN A 302 11.17 -18.05 -1.25
CA ASN A 302 10.10 -17.27 -0.65
C ASN A 302 8.96 -16.94 -1.63
N VAL A 303 8.71 -17.77 -2.63
CA VAL A 303 7.70 -17.54 -3.67
C VAL A 303 6.57 -18.56 -3.57
N LEU A 304 5.32 -18.08 -3.45
CA LEU A 304 4.13 -18.91 -3.24
C LEU A 304 3.79 -19.85 -4.41
N THR A 305 4.29 -19.57 -5.61
CA THR A 305 4.14 -20.50 -6.74
C THR A 305 5.02 -21.76 -6.61
N HIS A 306 5.99 -21.75 -5.70
CA HIS A 306 6.95 -22.85 -5.47
C HIS A 306 6.79 -23.50 -4.09
N SER A 307 6.10 -22.84 -3.17
CA SER A 307 5.89 -23.32 -1.80
C SER A 307 4.62 -22.71 -1.20
N ASN A 308 4.12 -23.28 -0.12
CA ASN A 308 3.04 -22.67 0.64
C ASN A 308 3.57 -21.64 1.66
N LEU A 309 2.69 -20.77 2.16
CA LEU A 309 3.08 -19.70 3.08
C LEU A 309 3.61 -20.23 4.40
N ASP A 310 3.06 -21.35 4.89
CA ASP A 310 3.53 -22.03 6.11
C ASP A 310 5.02 -22.39 6.00
N SER A 311 5.38 -23.10 4.93
CA SER A 311 6.77 -23.55 4.69
C SER A 311 7.73 -22.39 4.49
N ILE A 312 7.28 -21.31 3.82
CA ILE A 312 8.08 -20.10 3.65
C ILE A 312 8.37 -19.47 5.00
N LEU A 313 7.36 -19.26 5.85
CA LEU A 313 7.52 -18.66 7.16
C LEU A 313 8.31 -19.56 8.12
N ASP A 314 8.21 -20.89 8.02
CA ASP A 314 8.99 -21.86 8.80
C ASP A 314 10.44 -22.00 8.31
N SER A 315 10.80 -21.38 7.17
CA SER A 315 12.15 -21.48 6.61
C SER A 315 13.22 -20.90 7.54
N LYS A 316 14.44 -21.39 7.40
CA LYS A 316 15.60 -20.92 8.17
C LYS A 316 15.80 -19.41 8.03
N PHE A 317 15.49 -18.84 6.87
CA PHE A 317 15.59 -17.38 6.66
C PHE A 317 14.65 -16.62 7.61
N PHE A 318 13.34 -16.90 7.58
CA PHE A 318 12.36 -16.19 8.39
C PHE A 318 12.51 -16.47 9.88
N GLN A 319 12.87 -17.70 10.26
CA GLN A 319 13.00 -18.09 11.66
C GLN A 319 14.32 -17.66 12.32
N ASN A 320 15.43 -17.70 11.59
CA ASN A 320 16.75 -17.50 12.19
C ASN A 320 17.53 -16.32 11.61
N ASP A 321 17.67 -16.26 10.27
CA ASP A 321 18.60 -15.32 9.65
C ASP A 321 18.09 -13.89 9.69
N LEU A 322 16.81 -13.68 9.44
CA LEU A 322 16.17 -12.38 9.54
C LEU A 322 16.27 -11.79 10.95
N ALA A 323 16.09 -12.62 11.99
CA ALA A 323 16.24 -12.19 13.39
C ALA A 323 17.66 -11.75 13.72
N LYS A 324 18.69 -12.40 13.15
CA LYS A 324 20.09 -11.98 13.31
C LYS A 324 20.35 -10.62 12.66
N PHE A 325 19.78 -10.36 11.47
CA PHE A 325 19.87 -9.06 10.80
C PHE A 325 19.23 -7.95 11.63
N TRP A 326 18.05 -8.17 12.17
CA TRP A 326 17.39 -7.19 13.03
C TRP A 326 18.19 -6.85 14.29
N LYS A 327 18.81 -7.84 14.92
CA LYS A 327 19.67 -7.62 16.09
C LYS A 327 20.93 -6.80 15.73
N LYS A 328 21.55 -7.05 14.59
CA LYS A 328 22.77 -6.37 14.15
C LYS A 328 22.55 -4.96 13.62
N LYS A 329 21.32 -4.57 13.23
CA LYS A 329 20.98 -3.25 12.69
C LYS A 329 21.84 -2.82 11.49
N THR A 330 22.19 -3.76 10.62
CA THR A 330 23.18 -3.54 9.57
C THR A 330 22.57 -3.23 8.19
N SER A 331 21.28 -3.44 7.99
CA SER A 331 20.63 -3.17 6.71
C SER A 331 20.53 -1.67 6.45
N ASN A 332 21.06 -1.20 5.32
CA ASN A 332 20.95 0.18 4.88
C ASN A 332 19.50 0.61 4.70
N ILE A 333 18.66 -0.28 4.16
CA ILE A 333 17.22 -0.04 3.99
C ILE A 333 16.56 0.22 5.36
N CYS A 334 16.85 -0.59 6.36
CA CYS A 334 16.33 -0.40 7.71
C CYS A 334 16.81 0.91 8.33
N ILE A 335 18.09 1.27 8.13
CA ILE A 335 18.67 2.52 8.65
C ILE A 335 17.97 3.73 8.00
N GLU A 336 17.83 3.74 6.68
CA GLU A 336 17.26 4.85 5.93
C GLU A 336 15.76 5.04 6.20
N HIS A 337 15.00 3.96 6.23
CA HIS A 337 13.53 4.04 6.28
C HIS A 337 12.93 3.93 7.68
N CYS A 338 13.61 3.28 8.62
CA CYS A 338 13.07 3.04 9.94
C CYS A 338 13.86 3.71 11.06
N LEU A 339 15.19 3.66 11.06
CA LEU A 339 16.02 4.16 12.15
C LEU A 339 16.27 5.67 12.10
N LYS A 340 16.43 6.26 10.92
CA LYS A 340 16.61 7.72 10.76
C LYS A 340 15.34 8.54 10.98
N ARG A 341 14.19 7.89 11.11
CA ARG A 341 12.88 8.55 11.30
C ARG A 341 12.46 8.62 12.77
N ARG A 342 13.29 8.14 13.67
CA ARG A 342 13.18 8.29 15.12
C ARG A 342 14.12 9.41 15.60
#